data_9d21c84480f91bf6c030d509d9ba6491
#
_entry.id   9d21c84480f91bf6c030d509d9ba6491
#
_cell.length_a   1.000
_cell.length_b   1.000
_cell.length_c   1.000
_cell.angle_alpha   90.00
_cell.angle_beta   90.00
_cell.angle_gamma   90.00
#
_symmetry.space_group_name_H-M   'P 1'
#
loop_
_entity.id
_entity.type
_entity.pdbx_description
1 polymer ?
#
loop_
_entity_poly.entity_id
_entity_poly.type
_entity_poly.pdbx_seq_one_letter_code
_entity_poly.pdbx_strand_id
1 'polypeptide(L)'
;FYVDVTNAGIGATDSYIGVHRAQRDTLETKPDIIVIEFINDADDEFYESCMDSLVRMCLEQDNNPAVMILEPSTEGGTSPQAAHLKVAQAYNIPMISYHDAVMPEIEAGNFTWADISPDNVHPNDDGHVIMASLLTKFVGNIYKPPSAVKT
;
A
#
# COMPACT_ATOMS: atom_id res chain seq x y z
N PHE A 1 -15.27 -6.87 -15.60
CA PHE A 1 -14.29 -5.78 -15.62
C PHE A 1 -12.98 -6.33 -16.16
N TYR A 2 -12.34 -5.58 -17.05
CA TYR A 2 -10.95 -5.83 -17.43
C TYR A 2 -10.07 -4.96 -16.51
N VAL A 3 -9.07 -5.55 -15.88
CA VAL A 3 -8.10 -4.83 -15.04
C VAL A 3 -6.74 -4.98 -15.70
N ASP A 4 -6.12 -3.87 -16.01
CA ASP A 4 -4.72 -3.79 -16.45
C ASP A 4 -3.87 -3.38 -15.27
N VAL A 5 -2.80 -4.12 -14.99
CA VAL A 5 -1.95 -3.89 -13.82
C VAL A 5 -0.53 -3.58 -14.28
N THR A 6 -0.03 -2.42 -13.90
CA THR A 6 1.36 -2.03 -14.06
C THR A 6 2.09 -2.15 -12.74
N ASN A 7 3.11 -3.02 -12.66
CA ASN A 7 4.01 -3.06 -11.52
C ASN A 7 5.15 -2.05 -11.75
N ALA A 8 5.11 -0.94 -11.03
CA ALA A 8 6.14 0.11 -11.05
C ALA A 8 7.18 -0.07 -9.91
N GLY A 9 7.13 -1.16 -9.13
CA GLY A 9 8.07 -1.46 -8.06
C GLY A 9 9.49 -1.73 -8.58
N ILE A 10 10.50 -1.20 -7.88
CA ILE A 10 11.92 -1.55 -8.07
C ILE A 10 12.48 -1.99 -6.72
N GLY A 11 13.02 -3.20 -6.68
CA GLY A 11 13.59 -3.77 -5.46
C GLY A 11 14.63 -2.86 -4.80
N ALA A 12 14.66 -2.86 -3.47
CA ALA A 12 15.58 -2.09 -2.62
C ALA A 12 15.52 -0.56 -2.83
N THR A 13 14.37 -0.03 -3.28
CA THR A 13 14.13 1.43 -3.35
C THR A 13 13.17 1.89 -2.26
N ASP A 14 13.26 3.16 -1.93
CA ASP A 14 12.46 3.87 -0.95
C ASP A 14 11.54 4.92 -1.61
N SER A 15 10.71 5.60 -0.83
CA SER A 15 9.81 6.65 -1.34
C SER A 15 10.56 7.85 -1.90
N TYR A 16 11.79 8.14 -1.43
CA TYR A 16 12.63 9.17 -2.02
C TYR A 16 12.94 8.88 -3.50
N ILE A 17 13.35 7.66 -3.82
CA ILE A 17 13.52 7.23 -5.22
C ILE A 17 12.16 7.17 -5.92
N GLY A 18 11.10 6.75 -5.21
CA GLY A 18 9.72 6.74 -5.70
C GLY A 18 9.27 8.09 -6.27
N VAL A 19 9.46 9.18 -5.52
CA VAL A 19 9.14 10.55 -5.95
C VAL A 19 9.81 10.90 -7.29
N HIS A 20 11.10 10.60 -7.43
CA HIS A 20 11.88 10.98 -8.63
C HIS A 20 11.50 10.21 -9.89
N ARG A 21 10.87 9.05 -9.75
CA ARG A 21 10.51 8.18 -10.88
C ARG A 21 9.01 8.07 -11.14
N ALA A 22 8.17 8.52 -10.20
CA ALA A 22 6.71 8.37 -10.27
C ALA A 22 6.11 8.89 -11.58
N GLN A 23 6.55 10.05 -12.05
CA GLN A 23 6.05 10.64 -13.30
C GLN A 23 6.19 9.67 -14.46
N ARG A 24 7.39 9.15 -14.70
CA ARG A 24 7.68 8.25 -15.83
C ARG A 24 7.08 6.86 -15.66
N ASP A 25 7.20 6.28 -14.45
CA ASP A 25 6.95 4.86 -14.24
C ASP A 25 5.50 4.54 -13.87
N THR A 26 4.76 5.56 -13.41
CA THR A 26 3.39 5.40 -12.93
C THR A 26 2.44 6.41 -13.57
N LEU A 27 2.69 7.70 -13.43
CA LEU A 27 1.69 8.74 -13.72
C LEU A 27 1.45 8.92 -15.24
N GLU A 28 2.47 8.72 -16.09
CA GLU A 28 2.30 8.75 -17.55
C GLU A 28 1.34 7.69 -18.09
N THR A 29 1.13 6.61 -17.35
CA THR A 29 0.15 5.57 -17.72
C THR A 29 -1.30 5.98 -17.43
N LYS A 30 -1.52 7.09 -16.71
CA LYS A 30 -2.82 7.61 -16.28
C LYS A 30 -3.68 6.55 -15.58
N PRO A 31 -3.19 5.92 -14.50
CA PRO A 31 -3.91 4.86 -13.83
C PRO A 31 -5.19 5.38 -13.14
N ASP A 32 -6.21 4.54 -13.03
CA ASP A 32 -7.42 4.84 -12.26
C ASP A 32 -7.21 4.65 -10.74
N ILE A 33 -6.27 3.74 -10.37
CA ILE A 33 -5.94 3.42 -8.98
C ILE A 33 -4.43 3.33 -8.84
N ILE A 34 -3.89 3.94 -7.78
CA ILE A 34 -2.48 3.86 -7.41
C ILE A 34 -2.39 3.26 -6.00
N VAL A 35 -1.64 2.17 -5.87
CA VAL A 35 -1.28 1.57 -4.58
C VAL A 35 0.19 1.86 -4.31
N ILE A 36 0.48 2.52 -3.20
CA ILE A 36 1.82 2.92 -2.79
C ILE A 36 2.30 2.00 -1.67
N GLU A 37 3.50 1.44 -1.81
CA GLU A 37 4.14 0.58 -0.81
C GLU A 37 5.67 0.83 -0.81
N PHE A 38 6.26 1.11 0.36
CA PHE A 38 7.70 1.31 0.53
C PHE A 38 8.19 0.80 1.89
N ILE A 39 8.54 -0.48 1.98
CA ILE A 39 9.10 -1.08 3.21
C ILE A 39 10.47 -0.52 3.61
N ASN A 40 11.20 0.05 2.66
CA ASN A 40 12.55 0.56 2.91
C ASN A 40 12.57 2.00 3.49
N ASP A 41 11.42 2.62 3.66
CA ASP A 41 11.32 3.88 4.36
C ASP A 41 11.59 3.68 5.86
N ALA A 42 12.23 4.66 6.50
CA ALA A 42 12.27 4.75 7.94
C ALA A 42 11.04 5.49 8.47
N ASP A 43 10.69 5.24 9.72
CA ASP A 43 9.59 5.95 10.39
C ASP A 43 10.07 7.30 10.93
N ASP A 44 10.36 8.23 10.01
CA ASP A 44 10.92 9.55 10.33
C ASP A 44 10.36 10.68 9.43
N GLU A 45 10.73 11.93 9.75
CA GLU A 45 10.27 13.13 9.06
C GLU A 45 10.76 13.23 7.61
N PHE A 46 11.91 12.62 7.28
CA PHE A 46 12.43 12.64 5.91
C PHE A 46 11.52 11.82 5.00
N TYR A 47 11.21 10.58 5.41
CA TYR A 47 10.34 9.72 4.63
C TYR A 47 8.85 10.12 4.69
N GLU A 48 8.40 10.74 5.79
CA GLU A 48 7.11 11.42 5.83
C GLU A 48 7.03 12.48 4.71
N SER A 49 8.08 13.30 4.54
CA SER A 49 8.13 14.33 3.49
C SER A 49 8.21 13.75 2.07
N CYS A 50 8.91 12.63 1.90
CA CYS A 50 8.97 11.93 0.61
C CYS A 50 7.60 11.35 0.23
N MET A 51 6.95 10.67 1.18
CA MET A 51 5.62 10.10 0.99
C MET A 51 4.57 11.19 0.74
N ASP A 52 4.61 12.33 1.47
CA ASP A 52 3.76 13.50 1.24
C ASP A 52 3.90 14.01 -0.20
N SER A 53 5.14 14.15 -0.66
CA SER A 53 5.42 14.62 -2.03
C SER A 53 4.86 13.64 -3.08
N LEU A 54 5.05 12.35 -2.88
CA LEU A 54 4.56 11.31 -3.79
C LEU A 54 3.03 11.26 -3.84
N VAL A 55 2.37 11.26 -2.69
CA VAL A 55 0.91 11.26 -2.60
C VAL A 55 0.33 12.51 -3.27
N ARG A 56 0.91 13.68 -3.03
CA ARG A 56 0.51 14.91 -3.68
C ARG A 56 0.63 14.84 -5.20
N MET A 57 1.78 14.36 -5.71
CA MET A 57 1.97 14.16 -7.16
C MET A 57 0.89 13.24 -7.76
N CYS A 58 0.50 12.19 -7.04
CA CYS A 58 -0.56 11.28 -7.49
C CYS A 58 -1.94 11.96 -7.50
N LEU A 59 -2.27 12.71 -6.45
CA LEU A 59 -3.57 13.38 -6.32
C LEU A 59 -3.76 14.58 -7.25
N GLU A 60 -2.66 15.21 -7.69
CA GLU A 60 -2.69 16.36 -8.62
C GLU A 60 -2.86 15.95 -10.09
N GLN A 61 -3.01 14.66 -10.41
CA GLN A 61 -3.21 14.22 -11.78
C GLN A 61 -4.61 14.55 -12.31
N ASP A 62 -4.69 15.00 -13.57
CA ASP A 62 -5.94 15.41 -14.24
C ASP A 62 -6.99 14.29 -14.31
N ASN A 63 -6.56 13.01 -14.32
CA ASN A 63 -7.45 11.86 -14.35
C ASN A 63 -8.00 11.47 -12.97
N ASN A 64 -7.62 12.18 -11.89
CA ASN A 64 -8.10 11.98 -10.52
C ASN A 64 -8.02 10.51 -10.05
N PRO A 65 -6.85 9.86 -10.03
CA PRO A 65 -6.72 8.49 -9.60
C PRO A 65 -7.11 8.31 -8.13
N ALA A 66 -7.68 7.17 -7.80
CA ALA A 66 -7.81 6.75 -6.41
C ALA A 66 -6.41 6.37 -5.87
N VAL A 67 -5.99 6.97 -4.78
CA VAL A 67 -4.67 6.71 -4.16
C VAL A 67 -4.88 6.00 -2.82
N MET A 68 -4.10 4.96 -2.55
CA MET A 68 -4.08 4.26 -1.27
C MET A 68 -2.67 3.81 -0.91
N ILE A 69 -2.41 3.66 0.38
CA ILE A 69 -1.15 3.13 0.89
C ILE A 69 -1.38 1.69 1.36
N LEU A 70 -0.52 0.77 0.94
CA LEU A 70 -0.41 -0.57 1.51
C LEU A 70 0.80 -0.56 2.44
N GLU A 71 0.55 -0.66 3.74
CA GLU A 71 1.60 -0.58 4.75
C GLU A 71 2.23 -1.95 5.00
N PRO A 72 3.51 -2.14 4.70
CA PRO A 72 4.22 -3.41 4.86
C PRO A 72 4.69 -3.65 6.30
N SER A 73 5.36 -4.80 6.52
CA SER A 73 6.02 -5.17 7.76
C SER A 73 7.26 -6.01 7.51
N THR A 74 8.20 -5.97 8.44
CA THR A 74 9.31 -6.92 8.54
C THR A 74 9.01 -8.00 9.59
N GLU A 75 9.82 -9.07 9.64
CA GLU A 75 9.75 -10.13 10.66
C GLU A 75 9.78 -9.57 12.10
N GLY A 76 10.59 -8.54 12.33
CA GLY A 76 10.68 -7.88 13.63
C GLY A 76 9.58 -6.87 13.93
N GLY A 77 8.56 -6.74 13.07
CA GLY A 77 7.49 -5.76 13.23
C GLY A 77 7.89 -4.33 12.90
N THR A 78 9.05 -4.11 12.26
CA THR A 78 9.44 -2.78 11.79
C THR A 78 8.61 -2.42 10.56
N SER A 79 8.08 -1.21 10.56
CA SER A 79 7.26 -0.65 9.50
C SER A 79 7.34 0.88 9.55
N PRO A 80 7.33 1.61 8.43
CA PRO A 80 7.25 3.07 8.40
C PRO A 80 5.84 3.62 8.71
N GLN A 81 5.01 2.82 9.39
CA GLN A 81 3.57 3.05 9.54
C GLN A 81 3.22 4.40 10.15
N ALA A 82 3.98 4.90 11.15
CA ALA A 82 3.61 6.14 11.80
C ALA A 82 3.84 7.36 10.89
N ALA A 83 4.92 7.38 10.11
CA ALA A 83 5.18 8.41 9.11
C ALA A 83 4.13 8.38 7.98
N HIS A 84 3.88 7.20 7.41
CA HIS A 84 2.91 7.02 6.32
C HIS A 84 1.48 7.33 6.77
N LEU A 85 1.10 6.98 8.00
CA LEU A 85 -0.24 7.25 8.55
C LEU A 85 -0.53 8.75 8.65
N LYS A 86 0.46 9.57 9.03
CA LYS A 86 0.28 11.03 9.06
C LYS A 86 -0.06 11.58 7.68
N VAL A 87 0.62 11.10 6.64
CA VAL A 87 0.35 11.48 5.26
C VAL A 87 -1.03 10.99 4.82
N ALA A 88 -1.37 9.73 5.08
CA ALA A 88 -2.68 9.18 4.76
C ALA A 88 -3.81 10.00 5.40
N GLN A 89 -3.66 10.40 6.68
CA GLN A 89 -4.62 11.23 7.38
C GLN A 89 -4.70 12.64 6.82
N ALA A 90 -3.55 13.27 6.48
CA ALA A 90 -3.51 14.63 5.94
C ALA A 90 -4.29 14.75 4.62
N TYR A 91 -4.21 13.74 3.77
CA TYR A 91 -4.90 13.70 2.47
C TYR A 91 -6.22 12.94 2.48
N ASN A 92 -6.63 12.38 3.63
CA ASN A 92 -7.84 11.55 3.78
C ASN A 92 -7.87 10.41 2.75
N ILE A 93 -6.73 9.77 2.52
CA ILE A 93 -6.60 8.57 1.68
C ILE A 93 -6.55 7.31 2.55
N PRO A 94 -7.01 6.17 2.06
CA PRO A 94 -6.96 4.92 2.81
C PRO A 94 -5.52 4.42 2.96
N MET A 95 -5.22 3.87 4.13
CA MET A 95 -4.04 3.05 4.40
C MET A 95 -4.49 1.66 4.85
N ILE A 96 -4.02 0.64 4.17
CA ILE A 96 -4.30 -0.77 4.46
C ILE A 96 -3.04 -1.36 5.09
N SER A 97 -3.09 -1.71 6.38
CA SER A 97 -1.92 -2.20 7.09
C SER A 97 -1.81 -3.72 7.04
N TYR A 98 -0.81 -4.22 6.32
CA TYR A 98 -0.39 -5.62 6.40
C TYR A 98 0.26 -5.89 7.76
N HIS A 99 1.05 -4.92 8.28
CA HIS A 99 1.64 -4.98 9.62
C HIS A 99 0.59 -5.29 10.68
N ASP A 100 -0.48 -4.49 10.78
CA ASP A 100 -1.52 -4.67 11.80
C ASP A 100 -2.38 -5.91 11.57
N ALA A 101 -2.36 -6.46 10.35
CA ALA A 101 -3.07 -7.69 10.05
C ALA A 101 -2.29 -8.95 10.47
N VAL A 102 -0.95 -8.96 10.32
CA VAL A 102 -0.16 -10.19 10.52
C VAL A 102 0.53 -10.25 11.87
N MET A 103 1.03 -9.14 12.41
CA MET A 103 1.80 -9.16 13.66
C MET A 103 1.00 -9.66 14.87
N PRO A 104 -0.26 -9.23 15.10
CA PRO A 104 -1.06 -9.77 16.20
C PRO A 104 -1.36 -11.28 16.06
N GLU A 105 -1.52 -11.76 14.83
CA GLU A 105 -1.77 -13.18 14.56
C GLU A 105 -0.52 -14.05 14.83
N ILE A 106 0.67 -13.51 14.50
CA ILE A 106 1.95 -14.14 14.83
C ILE A 106 2.16 -14.16 16.35
N GLU A 107 1.92 -13.03 17.03
CA GLU A 107 2.00 -12.95 18.50
C GLU A 107 1.04 -13.90 19.20
N ALA A 108 -0.14 -14.11 18.63
CA ALA A 108 -1.12 -15.08 19.11
C ALA A 108 -0.75 -16.53 18.81
N GLY A 109 0.28 -16.78 17.98
CA GLY A 109 0.73 -18.12 17.60
C GLY A 109 -0.16 -18.81 16.57
N ASN A 110 -0.98 -18.06 15.81
CA ASN A 110 -1.85 -18.62 14.78
C ASN A 110 -1.07 -19.05 13.54
N PHE A 111 0.03 -18.38 13.24
CA PHE A 111 1.05 -18.78 12.26
C PHE A 111 2.39 -18.09 12.60
N THR A 112 3.45 -18.43 11.89
CA THR A 112 4.78 -17.84 12.07
C THR A 112 5.13 -16.95 10.88
N TRP A 113 6.13 -16.07 11.05
CA TRP A 113 6.64 -15.28 9.93
C TRP A 113 7.12 -16.15 8.75
N ALA A 114 7.76 -17.30 9.06
CA ALA A 114 8.25 -18.23 8.03
C ALA A 114 7.13 -18.85 7.17
N ASP A 115 5.89 -18.87 7.65
CA ASP A 115 4.75 -19.34 6.86
C ASP A 115 4.36 -18.34 5.75
N ILE A 116 4.67 -17.05 5.94
CA ILE A 116 4.26 -15.96 5.03
C ILE A 116 5.41 -15.26 4.34
N SER A 117 6.67 -15.60 4.66
CA SER A 117 7.88 -14.98 4.10
C SER A 117 9.06 -15.95 4.11
N PRO A 118 9.90 -15.99 3.06
CA PRO A 118 11.12 -16.78 3.02
C PRO A 118 12.32 -16.12 3.71
N ASP A 119 12.20 -14.84 4.07
CA ASP A 119 13.23 -14.03 4.70
C ASP A 119 12.59 -13.00 5.65
N ASN A 120 13.34 -11.96 6.05
CA ASN A 120 12.86 -10.99 7.03
C ASN A 120 11.98 -9.87 6.46
N VAL A 121 11.71 -9.84 5.14
CA VAL A 121 10.98 -8.71 4.52
C VAL A 121 10.10 -9.08 3.33
N HIS A 122 10.50 -10.03 2.48
CA HIS A 122 9.76 -10.32 1.26
C HIS A 122 8.63 -11.33 1.50
N PRO A 123 7.37 -11.01 1.21
CA PRO A 123 6.29 -11.99 1.32
C PRO A 123 6.46 -13.12 0.30
N ASN A 124 6.16 -14.36 0.72
CA ASN A 124 5.96 -15.48 -0.19
C ASN A 124 4.54 -15.47 -0.79
N ASP A 125 4.15 -16.53 -1.50
CA ASP A 125 2.82 -16.62 -2.11
C ASP A 125 1.69 -16.47 -1.08
N ASP A 126 1.82 -17.07 0.10
CA ASP A 126 0.81 -16.97 1.17
C ASP A 126 0.76 -15.54 1.75
N GLY A 127 1.92 -14.90 1.94
CA GLY A 127 2.00 -13.49 2.33
C GLY A 127 1.34 -12.56 1.30
N HIS A 128 1.58 -12.79 0.01
CA HIS A 128 0.90 -12.06 -1.06
C HIS A 128 -0.61 -12.32 -1.10
N VAL A 129 -1.07 -13.53 -0.80
CA VAL A 129 -2.51 -13.84 -0.67
C VAL A 129 -3.16 -13.03 0.46
N ILE A 130 -2.47 -12.86 1.60
CA ILE A 130 -2.96 -12.02 2.69
C ILE A 130 -3.07 -10.57 2.22
N MET A 131 -2.02 -9.99 1.63
CA MET A 131 -2.04 -8.62 1.10
C MET A 131 -3.17 -8.41 0.08
N ALA A 132 -3.31 -9.31 -0.87
CA ALA A 132 -4.37 -9.27 -1.87
C ALA A 132 -5.78 -9.36 -1.23
N SER A 133 -5.93 -10.17 -0.19
CA SER A 133 -7.18 -10.33 0.55
C SER A 133 -7.57 -9.06 1.29
N LEU A 134 -6.60 -8.36 1.90
CA LEU A 134 -6.81 -7.07 2.57
C LEU A 134 -7.28 -6.01 1.58
N LEU A 135 -6.60 -5.86 0.45
CA LEU A 135 -6.96 -4.92 -0.62
C LEU A 135 -8.34 -5.24 -1.20
N THR A 136 -8.60 -6.52 -1.52
CA THR A 136 -9.88 -6.96 -2.09
C THR A 136 -11.03 -6.72 -1.12
N LYS A 137 -10.84 -7.02 0.16
CA LYS A 137 -11.84 -6.78 1.21
C LYS A 137 -12.14 -5.29 1.37
N PHE A 138 -11.09 -4.45 1.37
CA PHE A 138 -11.24 -3.01 1.45
C PHE A 138 -12.06 -2.47 0.28
N VAL A 139 -11.65 -2.77 -0.96
CA VAL A 139 -12.36 -2.33 -2.18
C VAL A 139 -13.79 -2.89 -2.23
N GLY A 140 -13.99 -4.16 -1.87
CA GLY A 140 -15.31 -4.79 -1.82
C GLY A 140 -16.26 -4.16 -0.80
N ASN A 141 -15.74 -3.62 0.30
CA ASN A 141 -16.55 -2.90 1.29
C ASN A 141 -16.99 -1.51 0.82
N ILE A 142 -16.18 -0.86 -0.03
CA ILE A 142 -16.50 0.45 -0.61
C ILE A 142 -17.46 0.29 -1.78
N TYR A 143 -17.23 -0.71 -2.64
CA TYR A 143 -18.09 -0.99 -3.78
C TYR A 143 -19.38 -1.67 -3.33
N LYS A 144 -20.39 -0.85 -3.04
CA LYS A 144 -21.76 -1.34 -2.88
C LYS A 144 -22.46 -1.22 -4.23
N PRO A 145 -22.84 -2.33 -4.91
CA PRO A 145 -23.67 -2.22 -6.09
C PRO A 145 -24.94 -1.45 -5.73
N PRO A 146 -25.45 -0.58 -6.62
CA PRO A 146 -26.68 0.15 -6.36
C PRO A 146 -27.74 -0.86 -5.97
N SER A 147 -28.36 -0.68 -4.80
CA SER A 147 -29.49 -1.52 -4.35
C SER A 147 -30.54 -1.45 -5.44
N ALA A 148 -30.99 -2.61 -5.94
CA ALA A 148 -32.09 -2.68 -6.89
C ALA A 148 -33.26 -1.89 -6.27
N VAL A 149 -33.65 -0.82 -6.93
CA VAL A 149 -34.85 -0.08 -6.57
C VAL A 149 -36.00 -1.07 -6.71
N LYS A 150 -36.57 -1.47 -5.56
CA LYS A 150 -37.80 -2.26 -5.58
C LYS A 150 -38.89 -1.34 -6.14
N THR A 151 -39.24 -1.54 -7.40
CA THR A 151 -40.46 -0.99 -8.02
C THR A 151 -41.69 -1.70 -7.47
#